data_23b198eac19ae616f69aa8bdbdc5102b
#
_entry.id   23b198eac19ae616f69aa8bdbdc5102b
#
_cell.length_a   1.000
_cell.length_b   1.000
_cell.length_c   1.000
_cell.angle_alpha   90.00
_cell.angle_beta   90.00
_cell.angle_gamma   90.00
#
_symmetry.space_group_name_H-M   'P 1'
#
loop_
_entity.id
_entity.type
_entity.pdbx_description
1 polymer ?
#
loop_
_entity_poly.entity_id
_entity_poly.type
_entity_poly.pdbx_seq_one_letter_code
_entity_poly.pdbx_strand_id
1 'polypeptide(L)'
;MNQQPSRPWRNVFLDRDGVINENRVDHVKTWDEFRWLPGALEGLRLLTEHGFRIFIVTNQAAVNRGLMTSTTLAEIHRRMISIAASHGAIITGIRVCPHRPEEACDCRKPRPGMLLDLAREYQVDLSAAYMIGDAPSDIAAGQAAGCRTILVLSGRTQLDHPELRSHPPMHIAANLLDAARWLCARPWHDRMLAEARRPAPLLNE
;
A
#
# COMPACT_ATOMS: atom_id res chain seq x y z
N MET A 1 -1.44 -37.59 -2.38
CA MET A 1 -1.98 -36.22 -2.55
C MET A 1 -0.78 -35.27 -2.59
N ASN A 2 -0.35 -34.86 -3.80
CA ASN A 2 0.75 -33.91 -3.96
C ASN A 2 0.23 -32.52 -3.61
N GLN A 3 0.52 -32.03 -2.41
CA GLN A 3 0.40 -30.61 -2.09
C GLN A 3 1.51 -29.91 -2.87
N GLN A 4 1.14 -29.27 -3.99
CA GLN A 4 2.02 -28.28 -4.59
C GLN A 4 2.30 -27.20 -3.52
N PRO A 5 3.57 -26.79 -3.32
CA PRO A 5 3.87 -25.72 -2.40
C PRO A 5 3.07 -24.50 -2.84
N SER A 6 2.20 -24.01 -1.95
CA SER A 6 1.42 -22.81 -2.21
C SER A 6 2.38 -21.69 -2.60
N ARG A 7 2.16 -21.09 -3.79
CA ARG A 7 2.96 -19.94 -4.22
C ARG A 7 2.95 -18.90 -3.10
N PRO A 8 4.11 -18.38 -2.67
CA PRO A 8 4.13 -17.36 -1.64
C PRO A 8 3.28 -16.17 -2.11
N TRP A 9 2.44 -15.66 -1.21
CA TRP A 9 1.54 -14.55 -1.51
C TRP A 9 2.35 -13.31 -1.88
N ARG A 10 1.96 -12.66 -2.96
CA ARG A 10 2.43 -11.31 -3.29
C ARG A 10 1.69 -10.32 -2.40
N ASN A 11 2.38 -9.35 -1.83
CA ASN A 11 1.76 -8.41 -0.92
C ASN A 11 2.01 -6.98 -1.37
N VAL A 12 0.96 -6.17 -1.36
CA VAL A 12 1.03 -4.75 -1.66
C VAL A 12 0.23 -3.95 -0.63
N PHE A 13 0.88 -2.94 -0.08
CA PHE A 13 0.27 -1.94 0.77
C PHE A 13 0.00 -0.69 -0.08
N LEU A 14 -1.17 -0.12 0.05
CA LEU A 14 -1.60 1.06 -0.70
C LEU A 14 -1.99 2.17 0.28
N ASP A 15 -1.61 3.40 0.01
CA ASP A 15 -2.36 4.51 0.58
C ASP A 15 -3.74 4.59 -0.08
N ARG A 16 -4.65 5.32 0.53
CA ARG A 16 -6.01 5.52 0.05
C ARG A 16 -6.13 6.82 -0.77
N ASP A 17 -5.90 7.96 -0.12
CA ASP A 17 -6.10 9.29 -0.69
C ASP A 17 -4.92 9.66 -1.61
N GLY A 18 -5.18 9.90 -2.88
CA GLY A 18 -4.15 10.14 -3.90
C GLY A 18 -3.68 8.88 -4.63
N VAL A 19 -4.10 7.69 -4.18
CA VAL A 19 -3.79 6.40 -4.82
C VAL A 19 -5.06 5.72 -5.33
N ILE A 20 -6.06 5.58 -4.48
CA ILE A 20 -7.34 4.93 -4.77
C ILE A 20 -8.40 5.97 -5.10
N ASN A 21 -8.49 7.03 -4.30
CA ASN A 21 -9.41 8.12 -4.47
C ASN A 21 -8.68 9.47 -4.48
N GLU A 22 -9.37 10.49 -4.96
CA GLU A 22 -8.86 11.86 -4.98
C GLU A 22 -8.41 12.31 -3.59
N ASN A 23 -7.23 12.93 -3.52
CA ASN A 23 -6.68 13.50 -2.31
C ASN A 23 -7.20 14.93 -2.11
N ARG A 24 -8.24 15.09 -1.29
CA ARG A 24 -8.85 16.39 -1.00
C ARG A 24 -8.04 17.19 0.03
N VAL A 25 -8.00 18.52 -0.14
CA VAL A 25 -7.34 19.44 0.82
C VAL A 25 -8.00 19.39 2.18
N ASP A 26 -9.35 19.29 2.18
CA ASP A 26 -10.22 19.33 3.35
C ASP A 26 -10.65 17.95 3.84
N HIS A 27 -9.93 16.90 3.44
CA HIS A 27 -10.21 15.48 3.69
C HIS A 27 -11.48 14.95 2.98
N VAL A 28 -11.60 13.64 2.87
CA VAL A 28 -12.83 12.95 2.50
C VAL A 28 -13.59 12.63 3.79
N LYS A 29 -14.66 13.34 4.05
CA LYS A 29 -15.44 13.29 5.30
C LYS A 29 -16.75 12.51 5.17
N THR A 30 -17.24 12.34 3.94
CA THR A 30 -18.46 11.60 3.62
C THR A 30 -18.24 10.74 2.39
N TRP A 31 -19.16 9.77 2.18
CA TRP A 31 -19.11 8.98 0.95
C TRP A 31 -19.32 9.85 -0.31
N ASP A 32 -20.13 10.86 -0.24
CA ASP A 32 -20.41 11.74 -1.38
C ASP A 32 -19.20 12.59 -1.82
N GLU A 33 -18.21 12.69 -0.96
CA GLU A 33 -16.92 13.34 -1.26
C GLU A 33 -15.87 12.34 -1.78
N PHE A 34 -16.12 11.04 -1.68
CA PHE A 34 -15.22 10.01 -2.19
C PHE A 34 -15.32 9.95 -3.72
N ARG A 35 -14.22 10.16 -4.39
CA ARG A 35 -14.12 10.08 -5.87
C ARG A 35 -12.99 9.13 -6.23
N TRP A 36 -13.32 8.06 -6.94
CA TRP A 36 -12.32 7.15 -7.48
C TRP A 36 -11.37 7.89 -8.42
N LEU A 37 -10.07 7.63 -8.29
CA LEU A 37 -9.10 8.08 -9.28
C LEU A 37 -9.24 7.25 -10.57
N PRO A 38 -8.98 7.86 -11.74
CA PRO A 38 -8.96 7.14 -13.02
C PRO A 38 -8.02 5.94 -12.96
N GLY A 39 -8.52 4.76 -13.35
CA GLY A 39 -7.77 3.51 -13.35
C GLY A 39 -7.61 2.82 -11.99
N ALA A 40 -8.07 3.41 -10.88
CA ALA A 40 -7.88 2.82 -9.56
C ALA A 40 -8.56 1.45 -9.43
N LEU A 41 -9.81 1.33 -9.82
CA LEU A 41 -10.55 0.05 -9.79
C LEU A 41 -9.90 -1.01 -10.71
N GLU A 42 -9.45 -0.60 -11.90
CA GLU A 42 -8.75 -1.49 -12.83
C GLU A 42 -7.41 -1.94 -12.26
N GLY A 43 -6.65 -1.04 -11.63
CA GLY A 43 -5.38 -1.37 -10.96
C GLY A 43 -5.56 -2.36 -9.81
N LEU A 44 -6.58 -2.14 -8.95
CA LEU A 44 -6.92 -3.06 -7.86
C LEU A 44 -7.33 -4.44 -8.39
N ARG A 45 -8.16 -4.50 -9.45
CA ARG A 45 -8.53 -5.75 -10.11
C ARG A 45 -7.31 -6.47 -10.67
N LEU A 46 -6.46 -5.77 -11.40
CA LEU A 46 -5.25 -6.33 -12.01
C LEU A 46 -4.31 -6.94 -10.96
N LEU A 47 -4.08 -6.26 -9.84
CA LEU A 47 -3.31 -6.78 -8.71
C LEU A 47 -3.94 -8.07 -8.15
N THR A 48 -5.27 -8.08 -7.96
CA THR A 48 -6.01 -9.26 -7.48
C THR A 48 -5.85 -10.44 -8.42
N GLU A 49 -6.06 -10.25 -9.73
CA GLU A 49 -5.93 -11.30 -10.76
C GLU A 49 -4.52 -11.89 -10.81
N HIS A 50 -3.50 -11.09 -10.46
CA HIS A 50 -2.11 -11.55 -10.41
C HIS A 50 -1.69 -12.09 -9.04
N GLY A 51 -2.64 -12.36 -8.14
CA GLY A 51 -2.41 -13.02 -6.86
C GLY A 51 -1.79 -12.12 -5.79
N PHE A 52 -1.96 -10.81 -5.87
CA PHE A 52 -1.57 -9.91 -4.79
C PHE A 52 -2.64 -9.88 -3.70
N ARG A 53 -2.20 -9.99 -2.43
CA ARG A 53 -3.00 -9.55 -1.28
C ARG A 53 -2.85 -8.03 -1.15
N ILE A 54 -3.96 -7.31 -1.15
CA ILE A 54 -4.00 -5.86 -1.13
C ILE A 54 -4.36 -5.38 0.27
N PHE A 55 -3.49 -4.57 0.86
CA PHE A 55 -3.69 -3.94 2.16
C PHE A 55 -3.73 -2.42 1.99
N ILE A 56 -4.64 -1.75 2.71
CA ILE A 56 -4.73 -0.29 2.71
C ILE A 56 -4.19 0.23 4.04
N VAL A 57 -3.30 1.23 3.98
CA VAL A 57 -2.70 1.91 5.14
C VAL A 57 -2.85 3.42 4.98
N THR A 58 -3.75 4.05 5.73
CA THR A 58 -4.15 5.44 5.49
C THR A 58 -4.15 6.31 6.74
N ASN A 59 -3.61 7.53 6.61
CA ASN A 59 -3.63 8.56 7.65
C ASN A 59 -4.95 9.34 7.57
N GLN A 60 -5.80 9.22 8.59
CA GLN A 60 -7.14 9.82 8.63
C GLN A 60 -7.32 10.76 9.84
N ALA A 61 -6.48 11.78 9.92
CA ALA A 61 -6.49 12.75 11.03
C ALA A 61 -7.82 13.54 11.14
N ALA A 62 -8.67 13.51 10.13
CA ALA A 62 -10.01 14.09 10.17
C ALA A 62 -10.84 13.55 11.33
N VAL A 63 -10.61 12.28 11.75
CA VAL A 63 -11.30 11.67 12.90
C VAL A 63 -10.92 12.40 14.19
N ASN A 64 -9.63 12.47 14.54
CA ASN A 64 -9.18 13.14 15.79
C ASN A 64 -9.26 14.67 15.71
N ARG A 65 -9.53 15.24 14.53
CA ARG A 65 -9.89 16.65 14.35
C ARG A 65 -11.38 16.92 14.54
N GLY A 66 -12.20 15.87 14.78
CA GLY A 66 -13.64 15.99 14.92
C GLY A 66 -14.39 16.35 13.64
N LEU A 67 -13.75 16.22 12.46
CA LEU A 67 -14.34 16.52 11.15
C LEU A 67 -15.21 15.39 10.61
N MET A 68 -14.99 14.18 11.09
CA MET A 68 -15.82 13.00 10.84
C MET A 68 -15.71 12.01 12.00
N THR A 69 -16.69 11.11 12.13
CA THR A 69 -16.65 10.04 13.14
C THR A 69 -15.92 8.80 12.61
N SER A 70 -15.45 7.95 13.52
CA SER A 70 -14.90 6.62 13.15
C SER A 70 -15.95 5.75 12.43
N THR A 71 -17.23 5.87 12.81
CA THR A 71 -18.35 5.19 12.14
C THR A 71 -18.51 5.65 10.69
N THR A 72 -18.44 6.96 10.45
CA THR A 72 -18.48 7.50 9.08
C THR A 72 -17.31 7.00 8.24
N LEU A 73 -16.11 6.98 8.82
CA LEU A 73 -14.92 6.44 8.13
C LEU A 73 -15.07 4.96 7.80
N ALA A 74 -15.59 4.17 8.75
CA ALA A 74 -15.86 2.75 8.54
C ALA A 74 -16.89 2.52 7.41
N GLU A 75 -17.92 3.36 7.32
CA GLU A 75 -18.90 3.30 6.23
C GLU A 75 -18.28 3.64 4.87
N ILE A 76 -17.42 4.67 4.80
CA ILE A 76 -16.67 4.99 3.57
C ILE A 76 -15.85 3.77 3.12
N HIS A 77 -15.12 3.14 4.04
CA HIS A 77 -14.31 1.95 3.72
C HIS A 77 -15.16 0.76 3.31
N ARG A 78 -16.29 0.52 3.97
CA ARG A 78 -17.21 -0.56 3.63
C ARG A 78 -17.74 -0.42 2.20
N ARG A 79 -18.16 0.80 1.80
CA ARG A 79 -18.64 1.08 0.43
C ARG A 79 -17.50 0.96 -0.58
N MET A 80 -16.33 1.48 -0.27
CA MET A 80 -15.13 1.34 -1.11
C MET A 80 -14.81 -0.13 -1.38
N ILE A 81 -14.78 -0.98 -0.34
CA ILE A 81 -14.54 -2.43 -0.47
C ILE A 81 -15.63 -3.08 -1.31
N SER A 82 -16.90 -2.76 -1.08
CA SER A 82 -18.03 -3.33 -1.81
C SER A 82 -17.96 -3.01 -3.31
N ILE A 83 -17.64 -1.76 -3.66
CA ILE A 83 -17.50 -1.37 -5.06
C ILE A 83 -16.25 -2.00 -5.69
N ALA A 84 -15.12 -2.04 -4.99
CA ALA A 84 -13.93 -2.72 -5.47
C ALA A 84 -14.23 -4.21 -5.76
N ALA A 85 -14.94 -4.88 -4.85
CA ALA A 85 -15.34 -6.28 -5.02
C ALA A 85 -16.27 -6.50 -6.23
N SER A 86 -17.23 -5.60 -6.48
CA SER A 86 -18.10 -5.67 -7.66
C SER A 86 -17.33 -5.49 -8.98
N HIS A 87 -16.11 -4.95 -8.93
CA HIS A 87 -15.18 -4.83 -10.06
C HIS A 87 -14.08 -5.92 -10.06
N GLY A 88 -14.23 -6.97 -9.24
CA GLY A 88 -13.30 -8.09 -9.22
C GLY A 88 -12.03 -7.86 -8.39
N ALA A 89 -11.97 -6.80 -7.58
CA ALA A 89 -10.83 -6.52 -6.72
C ALA A 89 -11.09 -6.99 -5.27
N ILE A 90 -10.07 -7.60 -4.63
CA ILE A 90 -10.16 -8.09 -3.25
C ILE A 90 -9.20 -7.29 -2.37
N ILE A 91 -9.75 -6.51 -1.46
CA ILE A 91 -8.99 -5.81 -0.41
C ILE A 91 -8.93 -6.73 0.80
N THR A 92 -7.70 -7.13 1.17
CA THR A 92 -7.45 -8.13 2.23
C THR A 92 -7.57 -7.52 3.63
N GLY A 93 -7.13 -6.28 3.81
CA GLY A 93 -7.17 -5.62 5.12
C GLY A 93 -6.97 -4.12 5.02
N ILE A 94 -7.42 -3.39 6.05
CA ILE A 94 -7.25 -1.95 6.17
C ILE A 94 -6.71 -1.61 7.56
N ARG A 95 -5.73 -0.71 7.62
CA ARG A 95 -5.30 -0.04 8.84
C ARG A 95 -5.42 1.47 8.68
N VAL A 96 -5.88 2.10 9.74
CA VAL A 96 -6.13 3.54 9.80
C VAL A 96 -5.33 4.14 10.94
N CYS A 97 -4.68 5.26 10.69
CA CYS A 97 -4.18 6.12 11.75
C CYS A 97 -5.11 7.34 11.88
N PRO A 98 -5.90 7.45 12.96
CA PRO A 98 -6.78 8.60 13.19
C PRO A 98 -6.05 9.80 13.78
N HIS A 99 -4.81 9.62 14.25
CA HIS A 99 -4.06 10.61 15.01
C HIS A 99 -3.61 11.79 14.15
N ARG A 100 -3.57 12.96 14.77
CA ARG A 100 -2.97 14.16 14.20
C ARG A 100 -1.43 14.05 14.25
N PRO A 101 -0.68 14.82 13.44
CA PRO A 101 0.79 14.80 13.45
C PRO A 101 1.40 15.05 14.83
N GLU A 102 0.84 15.98 15.60
CA GLU A 102 1.28 16.38 16.92
C GLU A 102 1.06 15.33 18.03
N GLU A 103 0.24 14.31 17.79
CA GLU A 103 -0.01 13.21 18.74
C GLU A 103 1.10 12.16 18.74
N ALA A 104 2.06 12.25 17.85
CA ALA A 104 3.31 11.50 17.82
C ALA A 104 3.17 9.97 17.98
N CYS A 105 2.06 9.37 17.48
CA CYS A 105 1.80 7.94 17.55
C CYS A 105 2.70 7.12 16.63
N ASP A 106 2.86 5.82 16.89
CA ASP A 106 3.69 4.94 16.05
C ASP A 106 3.01 4.48 14.76
N CYS A 107 1.68 4.62 14.64
CA CYS A 107 0.94 4.16 13.46
C CYS A 107 0.93 5.17 12.30
N ARG A 108 1.13 6.49 12.57
CA ARG A 108 1.03 7.51 11.53
C ARG A 108 2.24 7.51 10.60
N LYS A 109 2.03 7.32 9.29
CA LYS A 109 3.06 7.51 8.27
C LYS A 109 3.67 8.91 8.39
N PRO A 110 5.03 9.08 8.41
CA PRO A 110 6.06 8.15 7.92
C PRO A 110 6.48 7.02 8.87
N ARG A 111 5.89 6.86 10.05
CA ARG A 111 6.18 5.70 10.91
C ARG A 111 5.53 4.44 10.34
N PRO A 112 6.19 3.27 10.45
CA PRO A 112 5.77 2.04 9.77
C PRO A 112 4.68 1.24 10.51
N GLY A 113 4.16 1.71 11.65
CA GLY A 113 3.32 0.91 12.56
C GLY A 113 2.15 0.21 11.89
N MET A 114 1.40 0.88 10.98
CA MET A 114 0.29 0.25 10.28
C MET A 114 0.73 -0.93 9.38
N LEU A 115 1.89 -0.80 8.72
CA LEU A 115 2.45 -1.87 7.88
C LEU A 115 2.89 -3.05 8.75
N LEU A 116 3.59 -2.77 9.86
CA LEU A 116 4.06 -3.79 10.81
C LEU A 116 2.90 -4.56 11.44
N ASP A 117 1.80 -3.88 11.80
CA ASP A 117 0.61 -4.51 12.37
C ASP A 117 -0.05 -5.47 11.37
N LEU A 118 -0.26 -5.03 10.12
CA LEU A 118 -0.80 -5.90 9.07
C LEU A 118 0.15 -7.05 8.75
N ALA A 119 1.46 -6.79 8.73
CA ALA A 119 2.44 -7.84 8.47
C ALA A 119 2.41 -8.93 9.55
N ARG A 120 2.26 -8.56 10.81
CA ARG A 120 2.14 -9.50 11.93
C ARG A 120 0.83 -10.30 11.84
N GLU A 121 -0.29 -9.64 11.58
CA GLU A 121 -1.61 -10.27 11.52
C GLU A 121 -1.72 -11.26 10.36
N TYR A 122 -1.21 -10.88 9.19
CA TYR A 122 -1.34 -11.66 7.96
C TYR A 122 -0.09 -12.44 7.58
N GLN A 123 0.93 -12.46 8.43
CA GLN A 123 2.21 -13.14 8.19
C GLN A 123 2.85 -12.73 6.85
N VAL A 124 2.96 -11.41 6.63
CA VAL A 124 3.56 -10.83 5.42
C VAL A 124 5.06 -10.71 5.57
N ASP A 125 5.81 -11.25 4.60
CA ASP A 125 7.21 -10.91 4.41
C ASP A 125 7.32 -9.50 3.79
N LEU A 126 7.69 -8.52 4.62
CA LEU A 126 7.79 -7.12 4.22
C LEU A 126 8.91 -6.89 3.19
N SER A 127 9.98 -7.68 3.23
CA SER A 127 11.10 -7.57 2.28
C SER A 127 10.70 -7.95 0.84
N ALA A 128 9.65 -8.77 0.72
CA ALA A 128 9.04 -9.17 -0.54
C ALA A 128 7.78 -8.36 -0.89
N ALA A 129 7.37 -7.42 -0.04
CA ALA A 129 6.18 -6.60 -0.23
C ALA A 129 6.49 -5.24 -0.87
N TYR A 130 5.44 -4.59 -1.37
CA TYR A 130 5.51 -3.24 -1.93
C TYR A 130 4.61 -2.28 -1.15
N MET A 131 5.08 -1.04 -0.98
CA MET A 131 4.25 0.09 -0.54
C MET A 131 4.07 1.05 -1.72
N ILE A 132 2.82 1.34 -2.09
CA ILE A 132 2.45 2.31 -3.13
C ILE A 132 1.76 3.49 -2.45
N GLY A 133 2.28 4.68 -2.66
CA GLY A 133 1.72 5.91 -2.09
C GLY A 133 1.97 7.11 -2.98
N ASP A 134 1.28 8.22 -2.70
CA ASP A 134 1.42 9.48 -3.43
C ASP A 134 2.28 10.51 -2.66
N ALA A 135 2.66 10.21 -1.41
CA ALA A 135 3.35 11.14 -0.53
C ALA A 135 4.72 10.63 -0.06
N PRO A 136 5.67 11.53 0.22
CA PRO A 136 6.98 11.16 0.82
C PRO A 136 6.82 10.33 2.10
N SER A 137 5.80 10.62 2.90
CA SER A 137 5.50 9.87 4.12
C SER A 137 5.15 8.40 3.87
N ASP A 138 4.59 8.07 2.70
CA ASP A 138 4.30 6.69 2.31
C ASP A 138 5.58 5.95 1.97
N ILE A 139 6.44 6.62 1.22
CA ILE A 139 7.73 6.08 0.79
C ILE A 139 8.61 5.82 2.02
N ALA A 140 8.71 6.81 2.91
CA ALA A 140 9.47 6.68 4.15
C ALA A 140 8.91 5.55 5.05
N ALA A 141 7.58 5.45 5.21
CA ALA A 141 6.95 4.38 6.00
C ALA A 141 7.21 2.99 5.40
N GLY A 142 7.10 2.87 4.06
CA GLY A 142 7.39 1.63 3.36
C GLY A 142 8.84 1.19 3.54
N GLN A 143 9.79 2.10 3.36
CA GLN A 143 11.22 1.82 3.56
C GLN A 143 11.54 1.48 5.01
N ALA A 144 10.98 2.21 5.97
CA ALA A 144 11.15 1.92 7.40
C ALA A 144 10.58 0.55 7.81
N ALA A 145 9.54 0.07 7.10
CA ALA A 145 9.00 -1.27 7.27
C ALA A 145 9.81 -2.35 6.55
N GLY A 146 10.76 -2.00 5.69
CA GLY A 146 11.53 -2.93 4.86
C GLY A 146 10.89 -3.27 3.52
N CYS A 147 9.82 -2.58 3.11
CA CYS A 147 9.17 -2.76 1.82
C CYS A 147 9.91 -2.07 0.69
N ARG A 148 9.70 -2.58 -0.53
CA ARG A 148 10.00 -1.82 -1.76
C ARG A 148 8.92 -0.76 -1.96
N THR A 149 9.29 0.40 -2.51
CA THR A 149 8.36 1.54 -2.58
C THR A 149 8.13 2.02 -4.00
N ILE A 150 6.89 2.39 -4.30
CA ILE A 150 6.46 2.96 -5.57
C ILE A 150 5.72 4.27 -5.27
N LEU A 151 6.19 5.36 -5.88
CA LEU A 151 5.50 6.64 -5.83
C LEU A 151 4.53 6.73 -7.02
N VAL A 152 3.28 7.11 -6.76
CA VAL A 152 2.33 7.45 -7.81
C VAL A 152 2.12 8.96 -7.87
N LEU A 153 1.97 9.48 -9.09
CA LEU A 153 1.84 10.92 -9.34
C LEU A 153 0.37 11.39 -9.44
N SER A 154 -0.57 10.51 -9.06
CA SER A 154 -2.01 10.81 -9.04
C SER A 154 -2.46 11.62 -7.81
N GLY A 155 -1.58 11.83 -6.85
CA GLY A 155 -1.84 12.64 -5.67
C GLY A 155 -1.30 14.07 -5.79
N ARG A 156 -0.77 14.60 -4.68
CA ARG A 156 -0.35 16.00 -4.58
C ARG A 156 1.15 16.22 -4.63
N THR A 157 1.93 15.18 -4.47
CA THR A 157 3.39 15.29 -4.37
C THR A 157 4.00 15.55 -5.73
N GLN A 158 4.88 16.54 -5.79
CA GLN A 158 5.72 16.82 -6.95
C GLN A 158 7.06 16.07 -6.83
N LEU A 159 7.64 15.70 -7.97
CA LEU A 159 8.88 14.90 -8.02
C LEU A 159 10.11 15.57 -7.39
N ASP A 160 10.11 16.88 -7.32
CA ASP A 160 11.20 17.68 -6.74
C ASP A 160 11.11 17.83 -5.21
N HIS A 161 10.12 17.18 -4.58
CA HIS A 161 9.94 17.25 -3.13
C HIS A 161 11.22 16.82 -2.40
N PRO A 162 11.77 17.64 -1.48
CA PRO A 162 13.07 17.38 -0.86
C PRO A 162 13.18 16.02 -0.16
N GLU A 163 12.12 15.57 0.50
CA GLU A 163 12.10 14.29 1.22
C GLU A 163 12.25 13.08 0.28
N LEU A 164 11.84 13.17 -0.99
CA LEU A 164 12.04 12.11 -1.97
C LEU A 164 13.51 11.92 -2.34
N ARG A 165 14.35 12.94 -2.15
CA ARG A 165 15.81 12.83 -2.35
C ARG A 165 16.46 11.98 -1.26
N SER A 166 15.95 12.08 -0.03
CA SER A 166 16.43 11.29 1.11
C SER A 166 15.87 9.87 1.10
N HIS A 167 14.68 9.70 0.54
CA HIS A 167 13.96 8.43 0.45
C HIS A 167 13.51 8.19 -1.00
N PRO A 168 14.44 7.86 -1.92
CA PRO A 168 14.06 7.64 -3.31
C PRO A 168 13.20 6.39 -3.44
N PRO A 169 12.04 6.47 -4.13
CA PRO A 169 11.23 5.29 -4.40
C PRO A 169 11.95 4.37 -5.40
N MET A 170 11.68 3.06 -5.33
CA MET A 170 12.20 2.10 -6.30
C MET A 170 11.67 2.35 -7.72
N HIS A 171 10.43 2.81 -7.81
CA HIS A 171 9.75 3.10 -9.08
C HIS A 171 8.80 4.28 -8.92
N ILE A 172 8.57 4.99 -10.04
CA ILE A 172 7.60 6.08 -10.14
C ILE A 172 6.61 5.72 -11.25
N ALA A 173 5.33 5.81 -10.95
CA ALA A 173 4.24 5.50 -11.86
C ALA A 173 3.26 6.68 -11.94
N ALA A 174 2.52 6.80 -13.04
CA ALA A 174 1.56 7.89 -13.21
C ALA A 174 0.38 7.76 -12.22
N ASN A 175 -0.07 6.54 -11.96
CA ASN A 175 -1.20 6.22 -11.09
C ASN A 175 -1.15 4.74 -10.65
N LEU A 176 -2.17 4.29 -9.89
CA LEU A 176 -2.25 2.92 -9.41
C LEU A 176 -2.29 1.88 -10.54
N LEU A 177 -2.98 2.15 -11.65
CA LEU A 177 -3.04 1.24 -12.78
C LEU A 177 -1.67 1.03 -13.42
N ASP A 178 -0.92 2.11 -13.60
CA ASP A 178 0.44 2.06 -14.14
C ASP A 178 1.39 1.30 -13.21
N ALA A 179 1.32 1.57 -11.89
CA ALA A 179 2.05 0.82 -10.88
C ALA A 179 1.69 -0.68 -10.89
N ALA A 180 0.41 -1.02 -11.01
CA ALA A 180 -0.07 -2.40 -11.10
C ALA A 180 0.45 -3.10 -12.35
N ARG A 181 0.40 -2.45 -13.51
CA ARG A 181 0.96 -2.98 -14.77
C ARG A 181 2.45 -3.27 -14.64
N TRP A 182 3.18 -2.33 -14.07
CA TRP A 182 4.62 -2.49 -13.84
C TRP A 182 4.92 -3.67 -12.91
N LEU A 183 4.17 -3.82 -11.81
CA LEU A 183 4.31 -4.95 -10.88
C LEU A 183 3.98 -6.29 -11.53
N CYS A 184 2.90 -6.35 -12.31
CA CYS A 184 2.41 -7.58 -12.94
C CYS A 184 3.29 -8.04 -14.11
N ALA A 185 3.94 -7.12 -14.82
CA ALA A 185 4.86 -7.43 -15.92
C ALA A 185 6.22 -7.99 -15.45
N ARG A 186 6.56 -7.85 -14.16
CA ARG A 186 7.84 -8.35 -13.66
C ARG A 186 7.77 -9.85 -13.42
N PRO A 187 8.73 -10.63 -13.93
CA PRO A 187 8.85 -12.05 -13.58
C PRO A 187 9.08 -12.13 -12.07
N TRP A 188 8.05 -12.58 -11.38
CA TRP A 188 8.11 -12.76 -9.94
C TRP A 188 8.93 -14.00 -9.62
N HIS A 189 10.18 -13.81 -9.18
CA HIS A 189 10.86 -14.65 -8.21
C HIS A 189 11.21 -16.09 -8.46
N ASP A 190 11.49 -16.49 -9.66
CA ASP A 190 12.39 -17.65 -9.78
C ASP A 190 13.82 -17.31 -9.29
N ARG A 191 14.23 -16.03 -9.30
CA ARG A 191 15.55 -15.63 -8.82
C ARG A 191 15.71 -15.61 -7.30
N MET A 192 14.73 -15.14 -6.52
CA MET A 192 14.90 -15.11 -5.06
C MET A 192 14.77 -16.48 -4.42
N LEU A 193 13.97 -17.38 -5.00
CA LEU A 193 13.98 -18.80 -4.58
C LEU A 193 15.28 -19.52 -5.01
N ALA A 194 15.88 -19.11 -6.11
CA ALA A 194 17.19 -19.64 -6.52
C ALA A 194 18.33 -19.10 -5.63
N GLU A 195 18.26 -17.84 -5.19
CA GLU A 195 19.25 -17.26 -4.26
C GLU A 195 19.09 -17.78 -2.84
N ALA A 196 17.86 -17.96 -2.34
CA ALA A 196 17.59 -18.58 -1.04
C ALA A 196 17.94 -20.08 -0.99
N ARG A 197 18.05 -20.75 -2.15
CA ARG A 197 18.46 -22.16 -2.27
C ARG A 197 19.95 -22.35 -2.57
N ARG A 198 20.73 -21.28 -2.71
CA ARG A 198 22.18 -21.42 -2.80
C ARG A 198 22.70 -21.94 -1.45
N PRO A 199 23.32 -23.11 -1.41
CA PRO A 199 24.00 -23.54 -0.20
C PRO A 199 25.05 -22.50 0.16
N ALA A 200 25.18 -22.21 1.45
CA ALA A 200 26.25 -21.34 1.93
C ALA A 200 27.58 -21.82 1.35
N PRO A 201 28.47 -20.90 0.91
CA PRO A 201 29.78 -21.30 0.43
C PRO A 201 30.45 -22.09 1.53
N LEU A 202 30.86 -23.32 1.20
CA LEU A 202 31.69 -24.13 2.09
C LEU A 202 32.95 -23.30 2.37
N LEU A 203 33.09 -22.83 3.61
CA LEU A 203 34.35 -22.30 4.09
C LEU A 203 35.35 -23.45 4.04
N ASN A 204 36.19 -23.45 3.01
CA ASN A 204 37.36 -24.32 2.99
C ASN A 204 38.34 -23.80 4.02
N GLU A 205 38.59 -24.59 5.06
CA GLU A 205 39.72 -24.46 5.95
C GLU A 205 41.06 -24.67 5.20
#